data_0a5fccfd24d9d5eafd55c8efedaad916
#
_entry.id   0a5fccfd24d9d5eafd55c8efedaad916
#
_cell.length_a   1.000
_cell.length_b   1.000
_cell.length_c   1.000
_cell.angle_alpha   90.00
_cell.angle_beta   90.00
_cell.angle_gamma   90.00
#
_symmetry.space_group_name_H-M   'P 1'
#
loop_
_entity.id
_entity.type
_entity.pdbx_description
1 polymer ?
#
loop_
_entity_poly.entity_id
_entity_poly.type
_entity_poly.pdbx_seq_one_letter_code
_entity_poly.pdbx_strand_id
1 'polypeptide(L)'
;EKTILTPSEKFELIEYIIRQHQLKNIVSYLCELAGVSRSGYYAWLKAASIRQQKDLDDEVDFELILSIFKQKKEKVGALPIKMILENDYYVVMNHKKIRRLMRKYGLIAKVRNANPYKKMSKATQEHKTCPNILKREFNQEEPGKVLLTDITYLYYANGQKAYLSCVKDGSTNEILAHYLSTSLKMNIVYKTLKRLKEAMQNQFHPEAILHSDQGFHYTHPLFQKRVKKLKITQSMSRKGNCWDNAPMESFFGHFKDEVDYKECNSFIELKQMVDSYIEEYNNHRYQWGLKKMTPVQYRGHLLAA
;
A
#
# COMPACT_ATOMS: atom_id res chain seq x y z
N GLU A 1 28.29 -12.75 -19.85
CA GLU A 1 27.50 -13.82 -19.20
C GLU A 1 26.90 -14.71 -20.28
N LYS A 2 27.19 -16.04 -20.25
CA LYS A 2 26.56 -16.98 -21.16
C LYS A 2 25.10 -17.17 -20.73
N THR A 3 24.16 -16.66 -21.51
CA THR A 3 22.72 -16.87 -21.29
C THR A 3 22.43 -18.35 -21.50
N ILE A 4 22.11 -19.08 -20.43
CA ILE A 4 21.73 -20.50 -20.50
C ILE A 4 20.26 -20.55 -20.93
N LEU A 5 20.02 -20.98 -22.17
CA LEU A 5 18.68 -21.16 -22.72
C LEU A 5 17.90 -22.26 -21.98
N THR A 6 16.63 -22.00 -21.70
CA THR A 6 15.71 -23.01 -21.16
C THR A 6 15.41 -24.10 -22.21
N PRO A 7 14.95 -25.28 -21.81
CA PRO A 7 14.58 -26.32 -22.78
C PRO A 7 13.55 -25.88 -23.82
N SER A 8 12.59 -25.04 -23.45
CA SER A 8 11.58 -24.47 -24.37
C SER A 8 12.21 -23.55 -25.41
N GLU A 9 13.09 -22.65 -25.00
CA GLU A 9 13.82 -21.74 -25.92
C GLU A 9 14.74 -22.53 -26.87
N LYS A 10 15.32 -23.61 -26.39
CA LYS A 10 16.12 -24.55 -27.24
C LYS A 10 15.24 -25.24 -28.28
N PHE A 11 14.03 -25.69 -27.91
CA PHE A 11 13.10 -26.30 -28.85
C PHE A 11 12.60 -25.30 -29.90
N GLU A 12 12.34 -24.07 -29.49
CA GLU A 12 11.95 -22.99 -30.38
C GLU A 12 13.05 -22.67 -31.39
N LEU A 13 14.30 -22.62 -30.94
CA LEU A 13 15.46 -22.43 -31.81
C LEU A 13 15.65 -23.59 -32.80
N ILE A 14 15.48 -24.83 -32.34
CA ILE A 14 15.54 -26.01 -33.19
C ILE A 14 14.48 -25.94 -34.29
N GLU A 15 13.23 -25.65 -33.92
CA GLU A 15 12.13 -25.54 -34.86
C GLU A 15 12.35 -24.40 -35.87
N TYR A 16 12.84 -23.26 -35.40
CA TYR A 16 13.19 -22.12 -36.24
C TYR A 16 14.24 -22.49 -37.29
N ILE A 17 15.35 -23.17 -36.89
CA ILE A 17 16.42 -23.58 -37.78
C ILE A 17 15.90 -24.57 -38.82
N ILE A 18 15.08 -25.57 -38.40
CA ILE A 18 14.49 -26.56 -39.28
C ILE A 18 13.62 -25.92 -40.36
N ARG A 19 12.75 -24.96 -39.96
CA ARG A 19 11.86 -24.27 -40.90
C ARG A 19 12.60 -23.33 -41.83
N GLN A 20 13.51 -22.53 -41.28
CA GLN A 20 14.27 -21.50 -42.03
C GLN A 20 15.11 -22.16 -43.14
N HIS A 21 15.70 -23.30 -42.88
CA HIS A 21 16.60 -24.00 -43.80
C HIS A 21 15.99 -25.23 -44.44
N GLN A 22 14.69 -25.48 -44.25
CA GLN A 22 13.94 -26.64 -44.80
C GLN A 22 14.67 -28.00 -44.58
N LEU A 23 15.29 -28.16 -43.42
CA LEU A 23 16.11 -29.33 -43.08
C LEU A 23 15.22 -30.56 -42.84
N LYS A 24 15.68 -31.73 -43.34
CA LYS A 24 14.98 -33.00 -43.12
C LYS A 24 15.87 -33.98 -42.34
N ASN A 25 15.25 -34.82 -41.50
CA ASN A 25 15.92 -35.91 -40.74
C ASN A 25 17.02 -35.43 -39.78
N ILE A 26 17.05 -34.16 -39.33
CA ILE A 26 18.12 -33.58 -38.49
C ILE A 26 17.71 -33.35 -37.03
N VAL A 27 16.46 -33.61 -36.66
CA VAL A 27 15.94 -33.39 -35.30
C VAL A 27 16.78 -34.07 -34.24
N SER A 28 17.21 -35.32 -34.48
CA SER A 28 18.01 -36.07 -33.51
C SER A 28 19.33 -35.38 -33.21
N TYR A 29 20.01 -34.95 -34.25
CA TYR A 29 21.31 -34.25 -34.15
C TYR A 29 21.18 -32.90 -33.46
N LEU A 30 20.17 -32.09 -33.84
CA LEU A 30 19.95 -30.78 -33.23
C LEU A 30 19.56 -30.87 -31.74
N CYS A 31 18.77 -31.88 -31.38
CA CYS A 31 18.43 -32.12 -29.97
C CYS A 31 19.65 -32.52 -29.16
N GLU A 32 20.52 -33.41 -29.70
CA GLU A 32 21.76 -33.80 -29.08
C GLU A 32 22.72 -32.62 -28.90
N LEU A 33 22.92 -31.82 -29.95
CA LEU A 33 23.72 -30.60 -29.90
C LEU A 33 23.23 -29.59 -28.87
N ALA A 34 21.90 -29.40 -28.77
CA ALA A 34 21.29 -28.49 -27.80
C ALA A 34 21.20 -29.11 -26.38
N GLY A 35 21.53 -30.38 -26.18
CA GLY A 35 21.43 -31.07 -24.90
C GLY A 35 19.96 -31.17 -24.39
N VAL A 36 19.04 -31.53 -25.30
CA VAL A 36 17.60 -31.73 -24.99
C VAL A 36 17.10 -33.06 -25.54
N SER A 37 16.03 -33.61 -24.96
CA SER A 37 15.47 -34.87 -25.42
C SER A 37 14.63 -34.71 -26.68
N ARG A 38 14.75 -35.63 -27.61
CA ARG A 38 13.93 -35.70 -28.81
C ARG A 38 12.44 -35.87 -28.50
N SER A 39 12.10 -36.67 -27.50
CA SER A 39 10.73 -36.86 -27.04
C SER A 39 10.14 -35.56 -26.48
N GLY A 40 10.95 -34.79 -25.73
CA GLY A 40 10.57 -33.45 -25.24
C GLY A 40 10.27 -32.46 -26.37
N TYR A 41 11.09 -32.49 -27.43
CA TYR A 41 10.86 -31.67 -28.62
C TYR A 41 9.52 -31.98 -29.31
N TYR A 42 9.20 -33.24 -29.56
CA TYR A 42 7.93 -33.65 -30.18
C TYR A 42 6.73 -33.35 -29.26
N ALA A 43 6.86 -33.58 -27.95
CA ALA A 43 5.83 -33.19 -26.99
C ALA A 43 5.61 -31.66 -26.99
N TRP A 44 6.68 -30.91 -27.08
CA TRP A 44 6.62 -29.42 -27.20
C TRP A 44 5.94 -28.99 -28.52
N LEU A 45 6.24 -29.64 -29.66
CA LEU A 45 5.54 -29.36 -30.92
C LEU A 45 4.05 -29.70 -30.85
N LYS A 46 3.67 -30.84 -30.30
CA LYS A 46 2.27 -31.25 -30.13
C LYS A 46 1.48 -30.26 -29.26
N ALA A 47 2.14 -29.61 -28.30
CA ALA A 47 1.51 -28.60 -27.44
C ALA A 47 1.50 -27.18 -28.03
N ALA A 48 1.84 -27.00 -29.32
CA ALA A 48 1.93 -25.65 -29.94
C ALA A 48 0.62 -24.88 -29.90
N SER A 49 -0.51 -25.52 -30.25
CA SER A 49 -1.83 -24.88 -30.22
C SER A 49 -2.26 -24.48 -28.82
N ILE A 50 -1.95 -25.32 -27.82
CA ILE A 50 -2.25 -25.02 -26.41
C ILE A 50 -1.42 -23.82 -25.93
N ARG A 51 -0.15 -23.72 -26.34
CA ARG A 51 0.69 -22.55 -26.01
C ARG A 51 0.16 -21.29 -26.66
N GLN A 52 -0.21 -21.34 -27.94
CA GLN A 52 -0.77 -20.21 -28.67
C GLN A 52 -2.07 -19.71 -28.01
N GLN A 53 -2.98 -20.64 -27.66
CA GLN A 53 -4.21 -20.27 -26.94
C GLN A 53 -3.90 -19.60 -25.61
N LYS A 54 -2.96 -20.17 -24.84
CA LYS A 54 -2.53 -19.58 -23.57
C LYS A 54 -1.91 -18.19 -23.72
N ASP A 55 -1.18 -17.94 -24.81
CA ASP A 55 -0.62 -16.62 -25.06
C ASP A 55 -1.73 -15.60 -25.40
N LEU A 56 -2.75 -15.98 -26.18
CA LEU A 56 -3.92 -15.16 -26.42
C LEU A 56 -4.70 -14.86 -25.14
N ASP A 57 -4.93 -15.88 -24.32
CA ASP A 57 -5.59 -15.69 -23.01
C ASP A 57 -4.75 -14.77 -22.08
N ASP A 58 -3.43 -14.89 -22.14
CA ASP A 58 -2.51 -14.03 -21.40
C ASP A 58 -2.56 -12.57 -21.90
N GLU A 59 -2.74 -12.33 -23.19
CA GLU A 59 -2.87 -10.98 -23.76
C GLU A 59 -4.17 -10.32 -23.29
N VAL A 60 -5.28 -11.02 -23.34
CA VAL A 60 -6.58 -10.51 -22.83
C VAL A 60 -6.50 -10.16 -21.35
N ASP A 61 -5.97 -11.07 -20.55
CA ASP A 61 -5.78 -10.83 -19.12
C ASP A 61 -4.79 -9.68 -18.85
N PHE A 62 -3.76 -9.55 -19.67
CA PHE A 62 -2.79 -8.47 -19.55
C PHE A 62 -3.41 -7.10 -19.87
N GLU A 63 -4.26 -6.98 -20.89
CA GLU A 63 -4.94 -5.72 -21.19
C GLU A 63 -5.77 -5.22 -20.01
N LEU A 64 -6.47 -6.12 -19.33
CA LEU A 64 -7.23 -5.79 -18.13
C LEU A 64 -6.31 -5.34 -16.97
N ILE A 65 -5.21 -6.05 -16.75
CA ILE A 65 -4.19 -5.66 -15.76
C ILE A 65 -3.61 -4.29 -16.11
N LEU A 66 -3.29 -4.02 -17.38
CA LEU A 66 -2.72 -2.77 -17.85
C LEU A 66 -3.68 -1.59 -17.65
N SER A 67 -4.96 -1.80 -17.92
CA SER A 67 -5.99 -0.76 -17.73
C SER A 67 -6.06 -0.31 -16.27
N ILE A 68 -6.11 -1.28 -15.33
CA ILE A 68 -6.10 -1.01 -13.88
C ILE A 68 -4.79 -0.33 -13.46
N PHE A 69 -3.65 -0.82 -13.96
CA PHE A 69 -2.34 -0.26 -13.65
C PHE A 69 -2.22 1.21 -14.06
N LYS A 70 -2.70 1.55 -15.29
CA LYS A 70 -2.73 2.93 -15.79
C LYS A 70 -3.73 3.80 -15.01
N GLN A 71 -4.93 3.31 -14.72
CA GLN A 71 -5.94 4.01 -13.93
C GLN A 71 -5.39 4.41 -12.54
N LYS A 72 -4.60 3.53 -11.92
CA LYS A 72 -3.93 3.80 -10.63
C LYS A 72 -2.55 4.46 -10.80
N LYS A 73 -2.30 5.16 -11.91
CA LYS A 73 -1.09 5.94 -12.22
C LYS A 73 0.22 5.15 -12.07
N GLU A 74 0.18 3.86 -12.39
CA GLU A 74 1.33 2.94 -12.31
C GLU A 74 1.92 2.74 -10.89
N LYS A 75 1.14 3.04 -9.84
CA LYS A 75 1.57 2.99 -8.43
C LYS A 75 1.06 1.76 -7.67
N VAL A 76 0.50 0.77 -8.36
CA VAL A 76 -0.07 -0.45 -7.76
C VAL A 76 0.66 -1.71 -8.20
N GLY A 77 0.85 -2.63 -7.26
CA GLY A 77 1.44 -3.95 -7.52
C GLY A 77 0.38 -5.04 -7.70
N ALA A 78 0.83 -6.28 -7.83
CA ALA A 78 -0.04 -7.42 -8.14
C ALA A 78 -1.15 -7.70 -7.11
N LEU A 79 -0.95 -7.44 -5.82
CA LEU A 79 -1.98 -7.70 -4.82
C LEU A 79 -3.13 -6.68 -4.85
N PRO A 80 -2.88 -5.35 -4.89
CA PRO A 80 -3.93 -4.38 -5.16
C PRO A 80 -4.69 -4.65 -6.46
N ILE A 81 -4.00 -4.97 -7.57
CA ILE A 81 -4.64 -5.31 -8.85
C ILE A 81 -5.56 -6.52 -8.68
N LYS A 82 -5.12 -7.57 -7.98
CA LYS A 82 -5.96 -8.75 -7.69
C LYS A 82 -7.25 -8.38 -6.96
N MET A 83 -7.16 -7.53 -5.92
CA MET A 83 -8.33 -7.12 -5.14
C MET A 83 -9.31 -6.29 -5.98
N ILE A 84 -8.80 -5.39 -6.82
CA ILE A 84 -9.61 -4.60 -7.77
C ILE A 84 -10.31 -5.52 -8.77
N LEU A 85 -9.58 -6.48 -9.37
CA LEU A 85 -10.16 -7.46 -10.30
C LEU A 85 -11.31 -8.23 -9.64
N GLU A 86 -11.14 -8.69 -8.41
CA GLU A 86 -12.15 -9.46 -7.69
C GLU A 86 -13.38 -8.61 -7.28
N ASN A 87 -13.17 -7.39 -6.80
CA ASN A 87 -14.25 -6.55 -6.26
C ASN A 87 -14.95 -5.69 -7.31
N ASP A 88 -14.21 -5.11 -8.27
CA ASP A 88 -14.77 -4.15 -9.23
C ASP A 88 -15.11 -4.79 -10.57
N TYR A 89 -14.36 -5.82 -10.99
CA TYR A 89 -14.52 -6.49 -12.28
C TYR A 89 -15.09 -7.91 -12.17
N TYR A 90 -15.24 -8.45 -10.96
CA TYR A 90 -15.69 -9.83 -10.70
C TYR A 90 -14.83 -10.90 -11.38
N VAL A 91 -13.54 -10.60 -11.60
CA VAL A 91 -12.57 -11.50 -12.24
C VAL A 91 -11.65 -12.09 -11.19
N VAL A 92 -11.70 -13.42 -11.03
CA VAL A 92 -10.82 -14.15 -10.12
C VAL A 92 -9.52 -14.54 -10.83
N MET A 93 -8.42 -13.86 -10.53
CA MET A 93 -7.10 -14.14 -11.11
C MET A 93 -6.07 -14.39 -10.01
N ASN A 94 -5.28 -15.49 -10.18
CA ASN A 94 -4.22 -15.80 -9.22
C ASN A 94 -3.13 -14.73 -9.24
N HIS A 95 -2.72 -14.23 -8.07
CA HIS A 95 -1.67 -13.22 -7.96
C HIS A 95 -0.32 -13.64 -8.58
N LYS A 96 -0.03 -14.96 -8.65
CA LYS A 96 1.14 -15.48 -9.35
C LYS A 96 1.03 -15.25 -10.87
N LYS A 97 -0.18 -15.39 -11.45
CA LYS A 97 -0.43 -15.08 -12.88
C LYS A 97 -0.25 -13.59 -13.12
N ILE A 98 -0.83 -12.72 -12.30
CA ILE A 98 -0.68 -11.27 -12.42
C ILE A 98 0.80 -10.86 -12.36
N ARG A 99 1.58 -11.36 -11.39
CA ARG A 99 3.03 -11.09 -11.31
C ARG A 99 3.79 -11.57 -12.54
N ARG A 100 3.43 -12.74 -13.07
CA ARG A 100 4.05 -13.28 -14.28
C ARG A 100 3.78 -12.40 -15.49
N LEU A 101 2.53 -11.96 -15.67
CA LEU A 101 2.13 -11.05 -16.77
C LEU A 101 2.79 -9.69 -16.61
N MET A 102 2.75 -9.09 -15.43
CA MET A 102 3.45 -7.82 -15.18
C MET A 102 4.93 -7.91 -15.53
N ARG A 103 5.60 -9.02 -15.19
CA ARG A 103 7.01 -9.23 -15.54
C ARG A 103 7.20 -9.46 -17.03
N LYS A 104 6.36 -10.32 -17.68
CA LYS A 104 6.42 -10.61 -19.11
C LYS A 104 6.34 -9.34 -19.97
N TYR A 105 5.51 -8.39 -19.55
CA TYR A 105 5.26 -7.15 -20.28
C TYR A 105 5.92 -5.90 -19.66
N GLY A 106 6.84 -6.08 -18.72
CA GLY A 106 7.66 -4.99 -18.17
C GLY A 106 6.90 -3.97 -17.29
N LEU A 107 5.77 -4.34 -16.68
CA LEU A 107 5.05 -3.45 -15.76
C LEU A 107 5.74 -3.44 -14.39
N ILE A 108 6.34 -2.30 -14.06
CA ILE A 108 7.03 -2.06 -12.78
C ILE A 108 6.30 -0.93 -12.05
N ALA A 109 5.79 -1.22 -10.84
CA ALA A 109 5.12 -0.22 -10.02
C ALA A 109 6.11 0.88 -9.59
N LYS A 110 5.70 2.14 -9.77
CA LYS A 110 6.47 3.31 -9.34
C LYS A 110 6.36 3.44 -7.81
N VAL A 111 7.39 3.02 -7.09
CA VAL A 111 7.50 3.15 -5.64
C VAL A 111 8.63 4.08 -5.27
N ARG A 112 8.47 4.82 -4.19
CA ARG A 112 9.51 5.71 -3.68
C ARG A 112 10.67 4.89 -3.12
N ASN A 113 11.91 5.23 -3.49
CA ASN A 113 13.10 4.69 -2.84
C ASN A 113 13.14 5.11 -1.37
N ALA A 114 13.33 4.15 -0.46
CA ALA A 114 13.51 4.43 0.95
C ALA A 114 14.73 5.36 1.14
N ASN A 115 14.55 6.43 1.93
CA ASN A 115 15.67 7.32 2.27
C ASN A 115 16.53 6.66 3.36
N PRO A 116 17.76 6.18 3.06
CA PRO A 116 18.62 5.51 4.05
C PRO A 116 19.15 6.47 5.14
N TYR A 117 19.03 7.79 4.92
CA TYR A 117 19.55 8.83 5.82
C TYR A 117 18.48 9.52 6.67
N LYS A 118 17.34 8.89 6.96
CA LYS A 118 16.32 9.45 7.86
C LYS A 118 16.91 9.58 9.28
N LYS A 119 17.62 10.70 9.54
CA LYS A 119 18.06 11.06 10.89
C LYS A 119 16.83 11.40 11.72
N MET A 120 16.61 10.64 12.78
CA MET A 120 15.61 10.98 13.79
C MET A 120 16.02 12.29 14.46
N SER A 121 15.22 13.34 14.31
CA SER A 121 15.39 14.57 15.08
C SER A 121 15.11 14.27 16.55
N LYS A 122 16.09 14.47 17.41
CA LYS A 122 15.91 14.38 18.86
C LYS A 122 15.08 15.57 19.31
N ALA A 123 13.85 15.34 19.71
CA ALA A 123 13.05 16.34 20.41
C ALA A 123 13.59 16.44 21.84
N THR A 124 14.17 17.59 22.17
CA THR A 124 14.61 17.95 23.52
C THR A 124 13.52 18.82 24.15
N GLN A 125 12.53 18.19 24.79
CA GLN A 125 11.71 18.89 25.79
C GLN A 125 11.14 17.89 26.81
N GLU A 126 11.31 18.22 28.09
CA GLU A 126 10.86 17.43 29.24
C GLU A 126 9.37 17.65 29.51
N HIS A 127 8.51 17.02 28.70
CA HIS A 127 7.09 16.91 29.01
C HIS A 127 6.77 15.52 29.56
N LYS A 128 5.75 15.44 30.42
CA LYS A 128 5.31 14.19 31.03
C LYS A 128 4.82 13.20 29.97
N THR A 129 5.53 12.08 29.81
CA THR A 129 5.14 10.99 28.95
C THR A 129 4.10 10.09 29.61
N CYS A 130 3.27 9.42 28.81
CA CYS A 130 2.38 8.35 29.25
C CYS A 130 3.00 6.97 28.99
N PRO A 131 2.63 5.93 29.77
CA PRO A 131 3.12 4.58 29.54
C PRO A 131 2.62 4.03 28.20
N ASN A 132 3.37 3.08 27.62
CA ASN A 132 2.89 2.32 26.48
C ASN A 132 1.91 1.24 26.95
N ILE A 133 0.63 1.56 26.94
CA ILE A 133 -0.46 0.66 27.33
C ILE A 133 -0.79 -0.29 26.18
N LEU A 134 -0.71 0.21 24.92
CA LEU A 134 -1.13 -0.52 23.73
C LEU A 134 -0.24 -1.75 23.42
N LYS A 135 1.05 -1.72 23.75
CA LYS A 135 2.02 -2.82 23.58
C LYS A 135 2.02 -3.45 22.17
N ARG A 136 1.66 -2.67 21.13
CA ARG A 136 1.54 -3.07 19.71
C ARG A 136 0.29 -3.92 19.39
N GLU A 137 -0.64 -4.05 20.28
CA GLU A 137 -1.92 -4.71 20.04
C GLU A 137 -2.86 -3.77 19.28
N PHE A 138 -2.49 -3.43 18.03
CA PHE A 138 -3.19 -2.43 17.23
C PHE A 138 -4.58 -2.89 16.77
N ASN A 139 -4.73 -4.16 16.43
CA ASN A 139 -5.98 -4.75 15.98
C ASN A 139 -6.64 -5.50 17.13
N GLN A 140 -7.74 -4.98 17.64
CA GLN A 140 -8.54 -5.61 18.68
C GLN A 140 -9.96 -5.98 18.20
N GLU A 141 -10.18 -5.93 16.86
CA GLU A 141 -11.45 -6.26 16.19
C GLU A 141 -12.65 -5.42 16.66
N GLU A 142 -12.41 -4.38 17.45
CA GLU A 142 -13.39 -3.43 17.96
C GLU A 142 -13.13 -2.03 17.37
N PRO A 143 -13.99 -1.54 16.45
CA PRO A 143 -13.84 -0.20 15.87
C PRO A 143 -13.89 0.90 16.92
N GLY A 144 -12.95 1.84 16.86
CA GLY A 144 -12.88 2.98 17.78
C GLY A 144 -12.21 2.69 19.14
N LYS A 145 -11.83 1.45 19.44
CA LYS A 145 -11.13 1.09 20.68
C LYS A 145 -9.67 1.52 20.66
N VAL A 146 -8.97 1.31 19.57
CA VAL A 146 -7.58 1.74 19.39
C VAL A 146 -7.52 2.83 18.33
N LEU A 147 -7.14 4.02 18.74
CA LEU A 147 -6.95 5.19 17.89
C LEU A 147 -5.45 5.52 17.82
N LEU A 148 -4.90 5.62 16.62
CA LEU A 148 -3.50 5.92 16.40
C LEU A 148 -3.36 7.31 15.81
N THR A 149 -2.44 8.13 16.32
CA THR A 149 -2.24 9.50 15.81
C THR A 149 -0.77 9.81 15.58
N ASP A 150 -0.52 10.59 14.55
CA ASP A 150 0.82 11.09 14.22
C ASP A 150 0.73 12.31 13.30
N ILE A 151 1.86 13.03 13.15
CA ILE A 151 2.02 14.17 12.26
C ILE A 151 3.12 13.90 11.26
N THR A 152 2.82 14.11 9.98
CA THR A 152 3.84 14.04 8.93
C THR A 152 4.08 15.39 8.26
N TYR A 153 5.29 15.54 7.71
CA TYR A 153 5.73 16.73 7.00
C TYR A 153 5.51 16.53 5.50
N LEU A 154 4.93 17.53 4.83
CA LEU A 154 4.75 17.58 3.39
C LEU A 154 5.49 18.79 2.84
N TYR A 155 6.20 18.60 1.74
CA TYR A 155 6.90 19.67 1.04
C TYR A 155 6.24 19.86 -0.33
N TYR A 156 5.74 21.05 -0.63
CA TYR A 156 5.03 21.41 -1.85
C TYR A 156 5.52 22.78 -2.38
N ALA A 157 5.06 23.22 -3.54
CA ALA A 157 5.32 24.54 -4.09
C ALA A 157 6.76 25.05 -3.84
N ASN A 158 7.75 24.40 -4.48
CA ASN A 158 9.17 24.79 -4.37
C ASN A 158 9.74 24.74 -2.93
N GLY A 159 9.29 23.77 -2.11
CA GLY A 159 9.85 23.53 -0.79
C GLY A 159 9.11 24.17 0.38
N GLN A 160 7.93 24.75 0.16
CA GLN A 160 7.04 25.15 1.24
C GLN A 160 6.65 23.96 2.12
N LYS A 161 6.50 24.19 3.41
CA LYS A 161 6.19 23.15 4.38
C LYS A 161 4.72 23.19 4.79
N ALA A 162 4.09 22.04 4.76
CA ALA A 162 2.82 21.78 5.41
C ALA A 162 2.92 20.56 6.34
N TYR A 163 1.99 20.46 7.26
CA TYR A 163 1.94 19.44 8.30
C TYR A 163 0.57 18.77 8.26
N LEU A 164 0.56 17.46 8.10
CA LEU A 164 -0.67 16.66 8.11
C LEU A 164 -0.73 15.85 9.40
N SER A 165 -1.73 16.13 10.24
CA SER A 165 -2.05 15.34 11.43
C SER A 165 -3.24 14.44 11.12
N CYS A 166 -3.14 13.16 11.46
CA CYS A 166 -4.20 12.18 11.25
C CYS A 166 -4.51 11.40 12.53
N VAL A 167 -5.74 10.91 12.62
CA VAL A 167 -6.15 9.85 13.55
C VAL A 167 -6.70 8.69 12.76
N LYS A 168 -6.14 7.51 12.99
CA LYS A 168 -6.46 6.27 12.32
C LYS A 168 -7.03 5.27 13.33
N ASP A 169 -8.06 4.54 12.96
CA ASP A 169 -8.56 3.38 13.70
C ASP A 169 -7.61 2.19 13.52
N GLY A 170 -7.19 1.58 14.61
CA GLY A 170 -6.27 0.44 14.61
C GLY A 170 -6.88 -0.83 14.06
N SER A 171 -8.17 -1.05 14.27
CA SER A 171 -8.88 -2.26 13.84
C SER A 171 -9.30 -2.19 12.38
N THR A 172 -9.83 -1.05 11.94
CA THR A 172 -10.39 -0.89 10.58
C THR A 172 -9.43 -0.26 9.59
N ASN A 173 -8.32 0.31 10.05
CA ASN A 173 -7.42 1.15 9.28
C ASN A 173 -8.02 2.46 8.75
N GLU A 174 -9.26 2.80 9.09
CA GLU A 174 -9.94 4.01 8.64
C GLU A 174 -9.28 5.28 9.20
N ILE A 175 -9.11 6.29 8.36
CA ILE A 175 -8.70 7.63 8.82
C ILE A 175 -9.94 8.37 9.28
N LEU A 176 -10.13 8.41 10.60
CA LEU A 176 -11.31 9.01 11.24
C LEU A 176 -11.26 10.54 11.26
N ALA A 177 -10.07 11.10 11.34
CA ALA A 177 -9.88 12.55 11.33
C ALA A 177 -8.50 12.91 10.78
N HIS A 178 -8.45 14.05 10.09
CA HIS A 178 -7.20 14.66 9.66
C HIS A 178 -7.27 16.18 9.69
N TYR A 179 -6.13 16.84 9.78
CA TYR A 179 -6.04 18.28 9.64
C TYR A 179 -4.71 18.68 9.00
N LEU A 180 -4.78 19.47 7.93
CA LEU A 180 -3.62 20.02 7.24
C LEU A 180 -3.39 21.46 7.68
N SER A 181 -2.13 21.83 7.95
CA SER A 181 -1.74 23.17 8.42
C SER A 181 -0.39 23.58 7.83
N THR A 182 -0.19 24.87 7.60
CA THR A 182 1.12 25.45 7.29
C THR A 182 1.96 25.71 8.56
N SER A 183 1.36 25.52 9.75
CA SER A 183 2.01 25.75 11.03
C SER A 183 2.00 24.49 11.90
N LEU A 184 3.14 24.18 12.51
CA LEU A 184 3.32 23.04 13.43
C LEU A 184 2.97 23.42 14.89
N LYS A 185 2.26 24.52 15.14
CA LYS A 185 1.82 24.91 16.48
C LYS A 185 0.76 23.94 17.02
N MET A 186 0.53 23.94 18.33
CA MET A 186 -0.44 23.07 19.03
C MET A 186 -1.84 23.02 18.41
N ASN A 187 -2.21 24.05 17.66
CA ASN A 187 -3.52 24.13 17.01
C ASN A 187 -3.78 22.96 16.03
N ILE A 188 -2.74 22.41 15.42
CA ILE A 188 -2.89 21.29 14.49
C ILE A 188 -3.53 20.07 15.18
N VAL A 189 -3.00 19.66 16.34
CA VAL A 189 -3.55 18.51 17.09
C VAL A 189 -4.89 18.84 17.75
N TYR A 190 -5.14 20.10 18.11
CA TYR A 190 -6.44 20.48 18.65
C TYR A 190 -7.54 20.43 17.60
N LYS A 191 -7.26 20.87 16.37
CA LYS A 191 -8.20 20.78 15.24
C LYS A 191 -8.44 19.34 14.83
N THR A 192 -7.40 18.50 14.86
CA THR A 192 -7.54 17.06 14.60
C THR A 192 -8.43 16.39 15.65
N LEU A 193 -8.24 16.67 16.95
CA LEU A 193 -9.11 16.15 18.01
C LEU A 193 -10.56 16.67 17.89
N LYS A 194 -10.75 17.91 17.47
CA LYS A 194 -12.10 18.45 17.23
C LYS A 194 -12.80 17.68 16.11
N ARG A 195 -12.13 17.47 14.98
CA ARG A 195 -12.68 16.68 13.86
C ARG A 195 -12.95 15.23 14.25
N LEU A 196 -12.05 14.62 15.03
CA LEU A 196 -12.26 13.28 15.56
C LEU A 196 -13.55 13.22 16.40
N LYS A 197 -13.74 14.20 17.29
CA LYS A 197 -14.93 14.30 18.11
C LYS A 197 -16.21 14.44 17.27
N GLU A 198 -16.16 15.23 16.20
CA GLU A 198 -17.26 15.39 15.24
C GLU A 198 -17.54 14.09 14.48
N ALA A 199 -16.51 13.43 13.94
CA ALA A 199 -16.64 12.17 13.22
C ALA A 199 -17.20 11.03 14.10
N MET A 200 -16.82 10.98 15.36
CA MET A 200 -17.31 10.01 16.35
C MET A 200 -18.63 10.44 17.00
N GLN A 201 -19.27 11.54 16.57
CA GLN A 201 -20.52 12.09 17.11
C GLN A 201 -20.51 12.21 18.65
N ASN A 202 -19.35 12.51 19.23
CA ASN A 202 -19.07 12.50 20.68
C ASN A 202 -19.19 11.13 21.38
N GLN A 203 -19.32 10.06 20.65
CA GLN A 203 -19.46 8.71 21.20
C GLN A 203 -18.16 7.93 20.95
N PHE A 204 -17.33 7.85 21.98
CA PHE A 204 -16.09 7.07 21.94
C PHE A 204 -16.33 5.71 22.60
N HIS A 205 -15.56 4.73 22.16
CA HIS A 205 -15.53 3.43 22.81
C HIS A 205 -15.21 3.60 24.31
N PRO A 206 -15.88 2.89 25.24
CA PRO A 206 -15.62 3.04 26.69
C PRO A 206 -14.16 2.83 27.09
N GLU A 207 -13.47 1.95 26.39
CA GLU A 207 -12.05 1.63 26.59
C GLU A 207 -11.15 2.29 25.52
N ALA A 208 -11.58 3.39 24.92
CA ALA A 208 -10.81 4.04 23.86
C ALA A 208 -9.40 4.41 24.32
N ILE A 209 -8.40 4.02 23.52
CA ILE A 209 -6.99 4.36 23.68
C ILE A 209 -6.56 5.22 22.51
N LEU A 210 -5.97 6.39 22.79
CA LEU A 210 -5.28 7.21 21.78
C LEU A 210 -3.78 7.02 21.92
N HIS A 211 -3.18 6.33 20.96
CA HIS A 211 -1.74 6.06 20.94
C HIS A 211 -1.00 7.00 20.00
N SER A 212 0.14 7.53 20.45
CA SER A 212 1.00 8.45 19.70
C SER A 212 2.47 8.16 19.97
N ASP A 213 3.36 8.85 19.25
CA ASP A 213 4.75 8.99 19.66
C ASP A 213 4.89 9.91 20.90
N GLN A 214 6.14 10.11 21.37
CA GLN A 214 6.47 11.04 22.46
C GLN A 214 6.76 12.46 21.94
N GLY A 215 6.21 12.86 20.81
CA GLY A 215 6.37 14.18 20.25
C GLY A 215 5.81 15.28 21.15
N PHE A 216 6.40 16.50 21.03
CA PHE A 216 6.00 17.67 21.82
C PHE A 216 4.48 17.90 21.85
N HIS A 217 3.79 17.72 20.72
CA HIS A 217 2.35 17.96 20.61
C HIS A 217 1.53 17.02 21.52
N TYR A 218 1.95 15.78 21.68
CA TYR A 218 1.24 14.74 22.42
C TYR A 218 1.60 14.71 23.89
N THR A 219 2.81 15.14 24.23
CA THR A 219 3.26 15.27 25.63
C THR A 219 2.81 16.56 26.28
N HIS A 220 2.32 17.53 25.51
CA HIS A 220 1.90 18.84 26.02
C HIS A 220 0.68 18.73 26.98
N PRO A 221 0.72 19.34 28.18
CA PRO A 221 -0.32 19.17 29.21
C PRO A 221 -1.74 19.51 28.75
N LEU A 222 -1.89 20.54 27.91
CA LEU A 222 -3.21 20.93 27.38
C LEU A 222 -3.77 19.88 26.40
N PHE A 223 -2.92 19.19 25.63
CA PHE A 223 -3.36 18.10 24.80
C PHE A 223 -3.85 16.93 25.65
N GLN A 224 -3.06 16.50 26.62
CA GLN A 224 -3.42 15.42 27.56
C GLN A 224 -4.74 15.74 28.30
N LYS A 225 -4.92 16.99 28.76
CA LYS A 225 -6.18 17.44 29.38
C LYS A 225 -7.38 17.35 28.43
N ARG A 226 -7.19 17.65 27.12
CA ARG A 226 -8.26 17.53 26.11
C ARG A 226 -8.61 16.07 25.84
N VAL A 227 -7.64 15.19 25.69
CA VAL A 227 -7.85 13.73 25.50
C VAL A 227 -8.60 13.16 26.71
N LYS A 228 -8.18 13.50 27.93
CA LYS A 228 -8.87 13.07 29.18
C LYS A 228 -10.33 13.58 29.24
N LYS A 229 -10.62 14.80 28.77
CA LYS A 229 -12.00 15.32 28.70
C LYS A 229 -12.90 14.52 27.74
N LEU A 230 -12.32 13.88 26.72
CA LEU A 230 -13.03 12.97 25.82
C LEU A 230 -13.21 11.57 26.40
N LYS A 231 -12.76 11.33 27.62
CA LYS A 231 -12.74 10.02 28.30
C LYS A 231 -11.90 8.98 27.55
N ILE A 232 -10.88 9.41 26.81
CA ILE A 232 -9.95 8.56 26.08
C ILE A 232 -8.69 8.38 26.92
N THR A 233 -8.19 7.15 27.03
CA THR A 233 -6.91 6.84 27.67
C THR A 233 -5.76 7.12 26.72
N GLN A 234 -4.76 7.89 27.15
CA GLN A 234 -3.59 8.16 26.31
C GLN A 234 -2.52 7.10 26.52
N SER A 235 -1.94 6.63 25.42
CA SER A 235 -0.79 5.70 25.37
C SER A 235 0.29 6.30 24.47
N MET A 236 1.55 6.05 24.80
CA MET A 236 2.69 6.56 24.01
C MET A 236 3.68 5.45 23.67
N SER A 237 4.23 5.53 22.46
CA SER A 237 5.34 4.69 22.02
C SER A 237 6.54 4.80 22.97
N ARG A 238 7.35 3.76 23.08
CA ARG A 238 8.63 3.83 23.79
C ARG A 238 9.60 4.73 23.03
N LYS A 239 10.44 5.45 23.74
CA LYS A 239 11.42 6.37 23.15
C LYS A 239 12.30 5.66 22.11
N GLY A 240 12.32 6.18 20.89
CA GLY A 240 13.16 5.65 19.81
C GLY A 240 12.66 4.36 19.16
N ASN A 241 11.44 3.89 19.50
CA ASN A 241 10.90 2.65 18.95
C ASN A 241 9.79 2.96 17.91
N CYS A 242 10.18 3.01 16.63
CA CYS A 242 9.26 3.29 15.53
C CYS A 242 8.19 2.19 15.33
N TRP A 243 8.48 0.95 15.72
CA TRP A 243 7.52 -0.16 15.63
C TRP A 243 6.27 0.04 16.50
N ASP A 244 6.35 0.88 17.51
CA ASP A 244 5.23 1.13 18.41
C ASP A 244 4.13 2.00 17.75
N ASN A 245 4.41 2.68 16.60
CA ASN A 245 3.43 3.42 15.80
C ASN A 245 3.47 3.03 14.30
N ALA A 246 3.89 1.81 14.01
CA ALA A 246 4.06 1.31 12.65
C ALA A 246 2.83 1.47 11.72
N PRO A 247 1.56 1.32 12.17
CA PRO A 247 0.42 1.51 11.29
C PRO A 247 0.27 2.94 10.77
N MET A 248 0.67 3.97 11.55
CA MET A 248 0.67 5.37 11.09
C MET A 248 1.83 5.63 10.13
N GLU A 249 3.01 5.09 10.41
CA GLU A 249 4.16 5.18 9.49
C GLU A 249 3.84 4.54 8.14
N SER A 250 3.18 3.38 8.13
CA SER A 250 2.72 2.70 6.93
C SER A 250 1.72 3.55 6.13
N PHE A 251 0.72 4.13 6.80
CA PHE A 251 -0.25 5.01 6.15
C PHE A 251 0.44 6.22 5.49
N PHE A 252 1.28 6.93 6.22
CA PHE A 252 2.02 8.07 5.65
C PHE A 252 3.01 7.67 4.55
N GLY A 253 3.56 6.46 4.62
CA GLY A 253 4.36 5.88 3.55
C GLY A 253 3.53 5.76 2.26
N HIS A 254 2.38 5.09 2.33
CA HIS A 254 1.47 4.95 1.19
C HIS A 254 1.00 6.30 0.64
N PHE A 255 0.57 7.21 1.51
CA PHE A 255 0.20 8.56 1.10
C PHE A 255 1.31 9.22 0.27
N LYS A 256 2.55 9.23 0.78
CA LYS A 256 3.68 9.88 0.11
C LYS A 256 4.14 9.19 -1.17
N ASP A 257 3.86 7.90 -1.33
CA ASP A 257 4.20 7.14 -2.51
C ASP A 257 3.12 7.26 -3.61
N GLU A 258 1.85 7.39 -3.20
CA GLU A 258 0.71 7.36 -4.12
C GLU A 258 0.27 8.77 -4.56
N VAL A 259 0.56 9.80 -3.75
CA VAL A 259 0.14 11.19 -4.00
C VAL A 259 1.30 12.03 -4.50
N ASP A 260 1.06 12.76 -5.59
CA ASP A 260 2.06 13.67 -6.17
C ASP A 260 2.01 15.07 -5.52
N TYR A 261 1.90 15.10 -4.18
CA TYR A 261 1.72 16.33 -3.39
C TYR A 261 2.83 17.37 -3.57
N LYS A 262 3.99 16.98 -4.08
CA LYS A 262 5.11 17.88 -4.37
C LYS A 262 4.84 18.80 -5.57
N GLU A 263 3.95 18.37 -6.47
CA GLU A 263 3.57 19.10 -7.68
C GLU A 263 2.51 20.17 -7.41
N CYS A 264 1.91 20.18 -6.21
CA CYS A 264 0.96 21.22 -5.82
C CYS A 264 1.62 22.60 -5.80
N ASN A 265 0.98 23.57 -6.43
CA ASN A 265 1.45 24.96 -6.49
C ASN A 265 0.91 25.84 -5.34
N SER A 266 -0.11 25.39 -4.64
CA SER A 266 -0.74 26.13 -3.56
C SER A 266 -1.15 25.23 -2.40
N PHE A 267 -1.34 25.84 -1.21
CA PHE A 267 -1.86 25.14 -0.04
C PHE A 267 -3.30 24.64 -0.24
N ILE A 268 -4.11 25.36 -1.02
CA ILE A 268 -5.49 24.96 -1.33
C ILE A 268 -5.48 23.68 -2.17
N GLU A 269 -4.66 23.63 -3.21
CA GLU A 269 -4.49 22.46 -4.05
C GLU A 269 -3.99 21.25 -3.26
N LEU A 270 -2.95 21.45 -2.41
CA LEU A 270 -2.46 20.43 -1.50
C LEU A 270 -3.57 19.91 -0.57
N LYS A 271 -4.41 20.82 -0.04
CA LYS A 271 -5.51 20.44 0.85
C LYS A 271 -6.54 19.59 0.11
N GLN A 272 -6.94 19.97 -1.09
CA GLN A 272 -7.88 19.20 -1.92
C GLN A 272 -7.31 17.81 -2.23
N MET A 273 -6.03 17.73 -2.57
CA MET A 273 -5.37 16.47 -2.86
C MET A 273 -5.30 15.54 -1.64
N VAL A 274 -5.03 16.09 -0.44
CA VAL A 274 -5.06 15.33 0.83
C VAL A 274 -6.48 14.83 1.13
N ASP A 275 -7.47 15.71 1.02
CA ASP A 275 -8.88 15.37 1.29
C ASP A 275 -9.36 14.27 0.33
N SER A 276 -9.07 14.37 -0.98
CA SER A 276 -9.41 13.38 -1.99
C SER A 276 -8.71 12.03 -1.76
N TYR A 277 -7.43 12.05 -1.37
CA TYR A 277 -6.72 10.81 -1.08
C TYR A 277 -7.30 10.07 0.14
N ILE A 278 -7.64 10.80 1.20
CA ILE A 278 -8.21 10.17 2.40
C ILE A 278 -9.59 9.57 2.10
N GLU A 279 -10.39 10.24 1.26
CA GLU A 279 -11.65 9.69 0.77
C GLU A 279 -11.43 8.41 -0.04
N GLU A 280 -10.51 8.43 -1.01
CA GLU A 280 -10.13 7.25 -1.81
C GLU A 280 -9.58 6.12 -0.91
N TYR A 281 -8.75 6.46 0.08
CA TYR A 281 -8.17 5.49 1.02
C TYR A 281 -9.24 4.80 1.86
N ASN A 282 -10.20 5.56 2.39
CA ASN A 282 -11.23 5.03 3.27
C ASN A 282 -12.30 4.21 2.51
N ASN A 283 -12.72 4.67 1.32
CA ASN A 283 -13.89 4.14 0.64
C ASN A 283 -13.57 3.25 -0.58
N HIS A 284 -12.38 3.39 -1.19
CA HIS A 284 -12.06 2.73 -2.46
C HIS A 284 -10.76 1.94 -2.44
N ARG A 285 -9.93 2.05 -1.38
CA ARG A 285 -8.69 1.30 -1.28
C ARG A 285 -8.92 -0.04 -0.57
N TYR A 286 -8.93 -1.12 -1.33
CA TYR A 286 -8.98 -2.47 -0.78
C TYR A 286 -7.68 -2.84 -0.06
N GLN A 287 -7.80 -3.49 1.10
CA GLN A 287 -6.68 -3.92 1.93
C GLN A 287 -6.73 -5.42 2.20
N TRP A 288 -5.62 -6.10 1.94
CA TRP A 288 -5.55 -7.55 2.13
C TRP A 288 -5.85 -7.99 3.56
N GLY A 289 -5.30 -7.28 4.55
CA GLY A 289 -5.51 -7.55 5.98
C GLY A 289 -6.93 -7.25 6.47
N LEU A 290 -7.75 -6.57 5.69
CA LEU A 290 -9.16 -6.26 5.99
C LEU A 290 -10.11 -7.17 5.19
N LYS A 291 -9.79 -8.44 5.04
CA LYS A 291 -10.58 -9.41 4.24
C LYS A 291 -10.86 -8.93 2.82
N LYS A 292 -9.92 -8.18 2.22
CA LYS A 292 -10.04 -7.54 0.89
C LYS A 292 -11.13 -6.45 0.82
N MET A 293 -11.56 -5.91 1.93
CA MET A 293 -12.50 -4.79 2.03
C MET A 293 -11.76 -3.45 2.12
N THR A 294 -12.49 -2.37 1.87
CA THR A 294 -12.03 -1.02 2.21
C THR A 294 -12.14 -0.79 3.72
N PRO A 295 -11.44 0.20 4.29
CA PRO A 295 -11.57 0.55 5.71
C PRO A 295 -13.01 0.74 6.17
N VAL A 296 -13.82 1.49 5.42
CA VAL A 296 -15.24 1.76 5.74
C VAL A 296 -16.09 0.49 5.64
N GLN A 297 -15.89 -0.33 4.60
CA GLN A 297 -16.60 -1.61 4.46
C GLN A 297 -16.26 -2.55 5.61
N TYR A 298 -14.98 -2.62 6.00
CA TYR A 298 -14.55 -3.48 7.09
C TYR A 298 -15.10 -3.00 8.45
N ARG A 299 -15.20 -1.67 8.67
CA ARG A 299 -15.90 -1.13 9.83
C ARG A 299 -17.36 -1.59 9.88
N GLY A 300 -18.08 -1.47 8.76
CA GLY A 300 -19.47 -1.98 8.69
C GLY A 300 -19.58 -3.47 8.98
N HIS A 301 -18.62 -4.27 8.46
CA HIS A 301 -18.54 -5.70 8.73
C HIS A 301 -18.35 -6.02 10.22
N LEU A 302 -17.44 -5.31 10.92
CA LEU A 302 -17.21 -5.52 12.35
C LEU A 302 -18.36 -5.05 13.24
N LEU A 303 -19.10 -4.00 12.82
CA LEU A 303 -20.25 -3.52 13.59
C LEU A 303 -21.51 -4.37 13.39
N ALA A 304 -21.55 -5.19 12.33
CA ALA A 304 -22.68 -6.09 12.04
C ALA A 304 -22.47 -7.52 12.57
N ALA A 305 -21.26 -7.84 13.02
CA ALA A 305 -20.89 -9.15 13.56
C ALA A 305 -21.17 -9.24 15.05
#